data_2fc81cea49254373875788ab5c763dd5
#
_entry.id   2fc81cea49254373875788ab5c763dd5
#
_cell.length_a   1.000
_cell.length_b   1.000
_cell.length_c   1.000
_cell.angle_alpha   90.00
_cell.angle_beta   90.00
_cell.angle_gamma   90.00
#
_symmetry.space_group_name_H-M   'P 1'
#
loop_
_entity.id
_entity.type
_entity.pdbx_description
1 polymer ?
#
loop_
_entity_poly.entity_id
_entity_poly.type
_entity_poly.pdbx_seq_one_letter_code
_entity_poly.pdbx_strand_id
1 'polypeptide(L)'
;MVSKQCDPDLSIVCDGGSLGNPGRGYGSYRLSDRTGASRLVRLEFGDGVTNNQAEYRTLIAAIDAAIERAAALGQRPEDLCLQIRT
;
A
#
# COMPACT_ATOMS: atom_id res chain seq x y z
N MET A 1 26.05 -3.73 4.50
CA MET A 1 25.41 -3.93 4.01
C MET A 1 24.88 -3.34 2.87
N VAL A 2 24.91 -3.44 1.96
CA VAL A 2 24.36 -2.86 0.93
C VAL A 2 23.15 -3.42 0.54
N SER A 3 22.15 -2.69 0.47
CA SER A 3 20.96 -3.20 0.00
C SER A 3 21.03 -3.34 -1.47
N LYS A 4 20.56 -4.43 -1.96
CA LYS A 4 20.47 -4.65 -3.33
C LYS A 4 19.34 -3.84 -3.86
N GLN A 5 19.63 -2.96 -4.76
CA GLN A 5 18.60 -2.16 -5.40
C GLN A 5 18.07 -2.91 -6.59
N CYS A 6 16.77 -2.91 -6.74
CA CYS A 6 16.13 -3.48 -7.90
C CYS A 6 15.16 -2.45 -8.48
N ASP A 7 14.89 -2.57 -9.77
CA ASP A 7 13.83 -1.74 -10.37
C ASP A 7 12.50 -2.25 -9.85
N PRO A 8 11.69 -1.40 -9.24
CA PRO A 8 10.44 -1.89 -8.67
C PRO A 8 9.47 -2.35 -9.75
N ASP A 9 8.91 -3.52 -9.54
CA ASP A 9 7.83 -4.03 -10.38
C ASP A 9 6.55 -3.32 -10.06
N LEU A 10 6.35 -3.03 -8.78
CA LEU A 10 5.20 -2.31 -8.28
C LEU A 10 5.65 -1.28 -7.27
N SER A 11 4.96 -0.16 -7.23
CA SER A 11 5.21 0.91 -6.28
C SER A 11 3.93 1.26 -5.56
N ILE A 12 4.03 1.48 -4.26
CA ILE A 12 2.90 1.88 -3.44
C ILE A 12 3.23 3.22 -2.79
N VAL A 13 2.28 4.13 -2.84
CA VAL A 13 2.30 5.33 -2.00
C VAL A 13 1.05 5.23 -1.15
N CYS A 14 1.19 5.22 0.17
CA CYS A 14 0.04 5.07 1.05
C CYS A 14 0.11 6.06 2.22
N ASP A 15 -1.06 6.40 2.73
CA ASP A 15 -1.21 7.30 3.85
C ASP A 15 -2.51 6.96 4.57
N GLY A 16 -2.51 7.11 5.88
CA GLY A 16 -3.70 6.87 6.69
C GLY A 16 -3.71 7.76 7.90
N GLY A 17 -4.87 7.99 8.45
CA GLY A 17 -5.02 8.82 9.61
C GLY A 17 -6.39 8.69 10.22
N SER A 18 -6.67 9.52 11.21
CA SER A 18 -7.97 9.54 11.83
C SER A 18 -8.39 10.98 12.12
N LEU A 19 -9.69 11.21 12.02
CA LEU A 19 -10.29 12.51 12.35
C LEU A 19 -10.58 12.48 13.85
N GLY A 20 -9.64 12.99 14.63
CA GLY A 20 -9.59 12.77 16.07
C GLY A 20 -8.76 11.51 16.31
N ASN A 21 -8.11 11.38 17.44
CA ASN A 21 -7.19 10.25 17.67
C ASN A 21 -7.45 9.65 19.06
N PRO A 22 -8.41 8.70 19.20
CA PRO A 22 -9.10 7.99 18.13
C PRO A 22 -10.26 8.74 17.51
N GLY A 23 -10.67 8.31 16.32
CA GLY A 23 -11.79 8.90 15.64
C GLY A 23 -12.10 8.12 14.37
N ARG A 24 -12.71 8.79 13.39
CA ARG A 24 -13.01 8.13 12.13
C ARG A 24 -11.72 7.91 11.35
N GLY A 25 -11.40 6.64 11.10
CA GLY A 25 -10.20 6.29 10.39
C GLY A 25 -10.38 6.30 8.87
N TYR A 26 -9.34 6.69 8.17
CA TYR A 26 -9.34 6.71 6.71
C TYR A 26 -7.95 6.34 6.21
N GLY A 27 -7.88 6.01 4.94
CA GLY A 27 -6.59 5.79 4.32
C GLY A 27 -6.72 5.84 2.81
N SER A 28 -5.59 5.92 2.16
CA SER A 28 -5.54 5.83 0.71
C SER A 28 -4.22 5.23 0.28
N TYR A 29 -4.22 4.55 -0.85
CA TYR A 29 -2.99 4.11 -1.45
C TYR A 29 -3.08 4.22 -2.97
N ARG A 30 -1.92 4.44 -3.59
CA ARG A 30 -1.79 4.39 -5.02
C ARG A 30 -0.84 3.26 -5.37
N LEU A 31 -1.29 2.35 -6.19
CA LEU A 31 -0.50 1.23 -6.66
C LEU A 31 -0.16 1.47 -8.13
N SER A 32 1.12 1.47 -8.46
CA SER A 32 1.59 1.71 -9.82
C SER A 32 2.44 0.55 -10.28
N ASP A 33 2.39 0.23 -11.57
CA ASP A 33 3.22 -0.83 -12.13
C ASP A 33 4.21 -0.24 -13.17
N ARG A 34 5.04 -1.11 -13.75
CA ARG A 34 6.07 -0.68 -14.70
C ARG A 34 5.51 -0.12 -15.99
N THR A 35 4.27 -0.48 -16.32
CA THR A 35 3.66 0.01 -17.54
C THR A 35 3.18 1.44 -17.42
N GLY A 36 3.21 1.99 -16.21
CA GLY A 36 2.68 3.32 -15.93
C GLY A 36 1.23 3.30 -15.49
N ALA A 37 0.59 2.14 -15.48
CA ALA A 37 -0.77 2.03 -14.98
C ALA A 37 -0.77 2.22 -13.47
N SER A 38 -1.73 2.98 -12.97
CA SER A 38 -1.84 3.18 -11.54
C SER A 38 -3.31 3.20 -11.12
N ARG A 39 -3.52 2.90 -9.86
CA ARG A 39 -4.85 2.88 -9.27
C ARG A 39 -4.80 3.51 -7.89
N LEU A 40 -5.68 4.48 -7.67
CA LEU A 40 -5.84 5.10 -6.37
C LEU A 40 -7.06 4.50 -5.68
N VAL A 41 -6.87 4.04 -4.46
CA VAL A 41 -7.94 3.44 -3.65
C VAL A 41 -8.05 4.20 -2.34
N ARG A 42 -9.28 4.56 -1.98
CA ARG A 42 -9.57 5.21 -0.71
C ARG A 42 -10.30 4.23 0.19
N LEU A 43 -9.94 4.27 1.47
CA LEU A 43 -10.43 3.33 2.47
C LEU A 43 -11.08 4.09 3.62
N GLU A 44 -12.11 3.50 4.19
CA GLU A 44 -12.73 4.00 5.40
C GLU A 44 -12.74 2.88 6.42
N PHE A 45 -12.33 3.20 7.64
CA PHE A 45 -12.16 2.19 8.69
C PHE A 45 -13.16 2.32 9.82
N GLY A 46 -14.07 3.31 9.74
CA GLY A 46 -15.07 3.50 10.78
C GLY A 46 -14.53 4.29 11.95
N ASP A 47 -15.30 4.28 13.04
CA ASP A 47 -14.99 5.05 14.24
C ASP A 47 -14.03 4.33 15.17
N GLY A 48 -13.48 5.07 16.12
CA GLY A 48 -12.64 4.47 17.15
C GLY A 48 -11.25 4.04 16.66
N VAL A 49 -10.77 4.64 15.58
CA VAL A 49 -9.49 4.27 14.98
C VAL A 49 -8.43 5.31 15.32
N THR A 50 -7.24 4.85 15.70
CA THR A 50 -6.12 5.76 15.93
C THR A 50 -5.37 5.99 14.63
N ASN A 51 -4.53 7.02 14.61
CA ASN A 51 -3.68 7.29 13.44
C ASN A 51 -2.83 6.08 13.09
N ASN A 52 -2.19 5.46 14.08
CA ASN A 52 -1.34 4.30 13.84
C ASN A 52 -2.11 3.12 13.27
N GLN A 53 -3.31 2.89 13.80
CA GLN A 53 -4.16 1.81 13.27
C GLN A 53 -4.55 2.07 11.83
N ALA A 54 -4.89 3.31 11.49
CA ALA A 54 -5.26 3.66 10.13
C ALA A 54 -4.09 3.49 9.17
N GLU A 55 -2.90 3.95 9.56
CA GLU A 55 -1.70 3.78 8.75
C GLU A 55 -1.41 2.31 8.50
N TYR A 56 -1.47 1.51 9.55
CA TYR A 56 -1.16 0.09 9.48
C TYR A 56 -2.15 -0.66 8.60
N ARG A 57 -3.44 -0.39 8.78
CA ARG A 57 -4.48 -1.02 7.98
C ARG A 57 -4.39 -0.64 6.51
N THR A 58 -4.04 0.62 6.23
CA THR A 58 -3.84 1.09 4.86
C THR A 58 -2.65 0.37 4.22
N LEU A 59 -1.56 0.23 4.95
CA LEU A 59 -0.39 -0.46 4.45
C LEU A 59 -0.69 -1.93 4.13
N ILE A 60 -1.40 -2.60 5.02
CA ILE A 60 -1.78 -4.00 4.79
C ILE A 60 -2.65 -4.12 3.54
N ALA A 61 -3.64 -3.25 3.40
CA ALA A 61 -4.51 -3.27 2.23
C ALA A 61 -3.72 -3.05 0.94
N ALA A 62 -2.76 -2.12 0.98
CA ALA A 62 -1.93 -1.81 -0.18
C ALA A 62 -1.02 -2.98 -0.56
N ILE A 63 -0.44 -3.65 0.43
CA ILE A 63 0.42 -4.81 0.18
C ILE A 63 -0.40 -5.97 -0.39
N ASP A 64 -1.59 -6.22 0.14
CA ASP A 64 -2.47 -7.25 -0.39
C ASP A 64 -2.82 -6.96 -1.85
N ALA A 65 -3.12 -5.71 -2.17
CA ALA A 65 -3.42 -5.32 -3.54
C ALA A 65 -2.22 -5.52 -4.46
N ALA A 66 -1.01 -5.24 -3.96
CA ALA A 66 0.21 -5.43 -4.73
C ALA A 66 0.46 -6.92 -5.03
N ILE A 67 0.23 -7.77 -4.05
CA ILE A 67 0.40 -9.21 -4.23
C ILE A 67 -0.59 -9.74 -5.26
N GLU A 68 -1.84 -9.30 -5.19
CA GLU A 68 -2.85 -9.70 -6.17
C GLU A 68 -2.48 -9.23 -7.58
N ARG A 69 -1.98 -7.99 -7.69
CA ARG A 69 -1.57 -7.44 -8.98
C ARG A 69 -0.38 -8.21 -9.54
N ALA A 70 0.58 -8.56 -8.70
CA ALA A 70 1.74 -9.34 -9.12
C ALA A 70 1.30 -10.70 -9.64
N ALA A 71 0.38 -11.35 -8.96
CA ALA A 71 -0.15 -12.64 -9.39
C ALA A 71 -0.86 -12.51 -10.74
N ALA A 72 -1.62 -11.44 -10.95
CA ALA A 72 -2.30 -11.21 -12.20
C ALA A 72 -1.32 -11.00 -13.37
N LEU A 73 -0.13 -10.48 -13.06
CA LEU A 73 0.93 -10.28 -14.06
C LEU A 73 1.83 -11.50 -14.21
N GLY A 74 1.51 -12.58 -13.51
CA GLY A 74 2.29 -13.83 -13.60
C GLY A 74 3.58 -13.80 -12.81
N GLN A 75 3.71 -12.88 -11.86
CA GLN A 75 4.94 -12.74 -11.10
C GLN A 75 4.82 -13.45 -9.77
N ARG A 76 5.89 -14.14 -9.36
CA ARG A 76 5.89 -14.82 -8.08
C ARG A 76 6.26 -13.85 -6.97
N PRO A 77 5.68 -13.99 -5.77
CA PRO A 77 5.98 -13.07 -4.67
C PRO A 77 7.47 -12.99 -4.34
N GLU A 78 8.19 -14.10 -4.42
CA GLU A 78 9.61 -14.11 -4.09
C GLU A 78 10.46 -13.37 -5.10
N ASP A 79 9.95 -13.13 -6.31
CA ASP A 79 10.66 -12.39 -7.34
C ASP A 79 10.20 -10.94 -7.44
N LEU A 80 9.25 -10.56 -6.61
CA LEU A 80 8.64 -9.24 -6.69
C LEU A 80 9.53 -8.18 -6.04
N CYS A 81 9.83 -7.13 -6.79
CA CYS A 81 10.48 -5.95 -6.24
C CYS A 81 9.42 -4.88 -5.99
N LEU A 82 9.16 -4.61 -4.72
CA LEU A 82 8.11 -3.70 -4.32
C LEU A 82 8.71 -2.49 -3.61
N GLN A 83 8.35 -1.30 -4.06
CA GLN A 83 8.74 -0.07 -3.41
C GLN A 83 7.54 0.48 -2.65
N ILE A 84 7.74 0.85 -1.39
CA ILE A 84 6.67 1.39 -0.56
C ILE A 84 7.09 2.74 -0.02
N ARG A 85 6.21 3.72 -0.14
CA ARG A 85 6.37 5.04 0.47
C ARG A 85 5.15 5.36 1.30
N THR A 86 5.39 5.93 2.43
CA THR A 86 4.29 6.38 3.32
C THR A 86 4.33 7.89 3.53
#